data_da4bab7f4abdce591dee895ecb268b74
#
_entry.id   da4bab7f4abdce591dee895ecb268b74
#
_cell.length_a   1.000
_cell.length_b   1.000
_cell.length_c   1.000
_cell.angle_alpha   90.00
_cell.angle_beta   90.00
_cell.angle_gamma   90.00
#
_symmetry.space_group_name_H-M   'P 1'
#
loop_
_entity.id
_entity.type
_entity.pdbx_description
1 polymer ?
#
loop_
_entity_poly.entity_id
_entity_poly.type
_entity_poly.pdbx_seq_one_letter_code
_entity_poly.pdbx_strand_id
1 'polypeptide(L)'
;CLRVIPGSQRVDLFDKWDARKARESESLWATAQNQVPAIPLESQPGDVVAFNHNLMHAAFGGSTRRRMFTINCCAHCESDAEIEEMEKFISGGARFWIDHTHSEVMRRTASPQRMRHLRQVMEHEGHLPALSAKARAEMAEPARG
;
A
#
# COMPACT_ATOMS: atom_id res chain seq x y z
N CYS A 1 -3.63 13.62 -8.17
CA CYS A 1 -2.51 12.77 -8.64
C CYS A 1 -1.72 12.21 -7.46
N LEU A 2 -0.81 11.27 -7.71
CA LEU A 2 0.15 10.82 -6.72
C LEU A 2 1.10 11.97 -6.39
N ARG A 3 1.36 12.17 -5.10
CA ARG A 3 2.34 13.14 -4.59
C ARG A 3 3.32 12.41 -3.70
N VAL A 4 4.57 12.81 -3.75
CA VAL A 4 5.65 12.18 -2.98
C VAL A 4 6.51 13.24 -2.31
N ILE A 5 7.10 12.88 -1.15
CA ILE A 5 8.10 13.70 -0.47
C ILE A 5 9.47 13.07 -0.75
N PRO A 6 10.28 13.65 -1.65
CA PRO A 6 11.58 13.08 -2.03
C PRO A 6 12.50 12.90 -0.83
N GLY A 7 13.18 11.75 -0.75
CA GLY A 7 14.11 11.43 0.32
C GLY A 7 13.47 10.89 1.61
N SER A 8 12.15 10.95 1.73
CA SER A 8 11.44 10.51 2.95
C SER A 8 11.48 9.00 3.20
N GLN A 9 11.95 8.19 2.23
CA GLN A 9 12.19 6.77 2.41
C GLN A 9 13.47 6.45 3.22
N ARG A 10 14.31 7.45 3.47
CA ARG A 10 15.53 7.29 4.25
C ARG A 10 15.21 7.16 5.73
N VAL A 11 15.78 6.15 6.40
CA VAL A 11 15.50 5.86 7.82
C VAL A 11 15.87 7.04 8.73
N ASP A 12 16.98 7.73 8.43
CA ASP A 12 17.44 8.90 9.18
C ASP A 12 16.51 10.12 9.08
N LEU A 13 15.67 10.16 8.03
CA LEU A 13 14.65 11.18 7.86
C LEU A 13 13.28 10.68 8.32
N PHE A 14 13.03 9.38 8.28
CA PHE A 14 11.76 8.77 8.65
C PHE A 14 11.45 8.96 10.15
N ASP A 15 12.47 8.86 11.02
CA ASP A 15 12.32 9.12 12.46
C ASP A 15 11.93 10.59 12.77
N LYS A 16 12.24 11.50 11.85
CA LYS A 16 11.87 12.92 11.97
C LYS A 16 10.52 13.26 11.34
N TRP A 17 10.07 12.42 10.41
CA TRP A 17 8.81 12.58 9.69
C TRP A 17 7.90 11.39 9.97
N ASP A 18 7.23 11.39 11.09
CA ASP A 18 6.16 10.42 11.37
C ASP A 18 5.03 10.62 10.33
N ALA A 19 4.66 9.57 9.62
CA ALA A 19 3.56 9.61 8.64
C ALA A 19 2.23 10.03 9.28
N ARG A 20 2.05 9.83 10.60
CA ARG A 20 0.93 10.37 11.37
C ARG A 20 0.95 11.89 11.39
N LYS A 21 2.13 12.51 11.52
CA LYS A 21 2.28 13.97 11.53
C LYS A 21 1.87 14.60 10.22
N ALA A 22 2.13 13.93 9.09
CA ALA A 22 1.66 14.43 7.79
C ALA A 22 0.12 14.37 7.65
N ARG A 23 -0.53 13.37 8.23
CA ARG A 23 -2.01 13.27 8.28
C ARG A 23 -2.64 14.25 9.28
N GLU A 24 -1.92 14.56 10.34
CA GLU A 24 -2.33 15.49 11.40
C GLU A 24 -1.73 16.87 11.21
N SER A 25 -1.23 17.18 10.00
CA SER A 25 -0.47 18.41 9.70
C SER A 25 -1.25 19.68 10.07
N GLU A 26 -2.57 19.67 9.94
CA GLU A 26 -3.42 20.81 10.29
C GLU A 26 -3.45 21.04 11.80
N SER A 27 -3.55 19.99 12.61
CA SER A 27 -3.57 20.08 14.07
C SER A 27 -2.19 20.32 14.67
N LEU A 28 -1.12 19.78 14.05
CA LEU A 28 0.24 19.89 14.57
C LEU A 28 0.99 21.13 14.09
N TRP A 29 0.73 21.59 12.86
CA TRP A 29 1.48 22.67 12.22
C TRP A 29 0.62 23.76 11.60
N ALA A 30 -0.69 23.74 11.81
CA ALA A 30 -1.64 24.64 11.17
C ALA A 30 -1.49 24.66 9.63
N THR A 31 -1.08 23.53 9.04
CA THR A 31 -0.81 23.38 7.62
C THR A 31 -1.75 22.32 7.04
N ALA A 32 -2.62 22.74 6.12
CA ALA A 32 -3.53 21.80 5.48
C ALA A 32 -2.76 20.70 4.71
N GLN A 33 -3.30 19.48 4.65
CA GLN A 33 -2.63 18.34 3.99
C GLN A 33 -2.20 18.63 2.55
N ASN A 34 -2.98 19.40 1.81
CA ASN A 34 -2.66 19.79 0.44
C ASN A 34 -1.52 20.82 0.34
N GLN A 35 -1.11 21.41 1.45
CA GLN A 35 -0.01 22.38 1.56
C GLN A 35 1.29 21.75 2.05
N VAL A 36 1.25 20.48 2.47
CA VAL A 36 2.47 19.75 2.82
C VAL A 36 3.40 19.70 1.60
N PRO A 37 4.67 20.11 1.72
CA PRO A 37 5.59 20.14 0.60
C PRO A 37 5.76 18.74 -0.02
N ALA A 38 5.17 18.52 -1.17
CA ALA A 38 5.23 17.26 -1.89
C ALA A 38 5.22 17.52 -3.41
N ILE A 39 6.00 16.73 -4.15
CA ILE A 39 6.09 16.83 -5.60
C ILE A 39 4.94 16.03 -6.22
N PRO A 40 4.09 16.63 -7.07
CA PRO A 40 3.11 15.88 -7.83
C PRO A 40 3.80 15.08 -8.94
N LEU A 41 3.48 13.79 -9.04
CA LEU A 41 3.87 12.93 -10.15
C LEU A 41 2.74 12.93 -11.17
N GLU A 42 2.78 13.90 -12.07
CA GLU A 42 1.83 13.98 -13.18
C GLU A 42 2.11 12.86 -14.18
N SER A 43 1.08 12.16 -14.61
CA SER A 43 1.21 11.01 -15.50
C SER A 43 0.13 11.00 -16.57
N GLN A 44 0.45 10.44 -17.71
CA GLN A 44 -0.45 10.18 -18.83
C GLN A 44 -0.91 8.71 -18.83
N PRO A 45 -2.01 8.36 -19.51
CA PRO A 45 -2.38 6.98 -19.71
C PRO A 45 -1.25 6.17 -20.36
N GLY A 46 -0.83 5.09 -19.70
CA GLY A 46 0.29 4.24 -20.13
C GLY A 46 1.58 4.46 -19.33
N ASP A 47 1.67 5.55 -18.58
CA ASP A 47 2.83 5.76 -17.71
C ASP A 47 2.87 4.78 -16.55
N VAL A 48 4.08 4.37 -16.18
CA VAL A 48 4.35 3.53 -15.02
C VAL A 48 5.23 4.29 -14.04
N VAL A 49 4.79 4.39 -12.80
CA VAL A 49 5.55 4.99 -11.71
C VAL A 49 5.97 3.89 -10.74
N ALA A 50 7.25 3.67 -10.58
CA ALA A 50 7.81 2.77 -9.58
C ALA A 50 8.57 3.57 -8.52
N PHE A 51 8.29 3.29 -7.24
CA PHE A 51 8.95 3.98 -6.13
C PHE A 51 9.04 3.07 -4.91
N ASN A 52 9.97 3.36 -4.00
CA ASN A 52 10.07 2.67 -2.72
C ASN A 52 8.82 2.94 -1.88
N HIS A 53 8.15 1.89 -1.40
CA HIS A 53 6.91 2.00 -0.66
C HIS A 53 7.03 2.78 0.67
N ASN A 54 8.25 2.86 1.23
CA ASN A 54 8.53 3.68 2.41
C ASN A 54 8.60 5.20 2.09
N LEU A 55 8.60 5.57 0.80
CA LEU A 55 8.51 6.97 0.42
C LEU A 55 7.14 7.52 0.88
N MET A 56 7.15 8.61 1.63
CA MET A 56 5.90 9.28 2.02
C MET A 56 5.16 9.74 0.77
N HIS A 57 3.96 9.25 0.63
CA HIS A 57 3.14 9.51 -0.54
C HIS A 57 1.66 9.61 -0.19
N ALA A 58 0.93 10.34 -1.01
CA ALA A 58 -0.52 10.42 -0.92
C ALA A 58 -1.13 10.67 -2.30
N ALA A 59 -2.37 10.26 -2.50
CA ALA A 59 -3.11 10.50 -3.72
C ALA A 59 -4.28 11.45 -3.43
N PHE A 60 -4.10 12.73 -3.69
CA PHE A 60 -5.15 13.74 -3.57
C PHE A 60 -5.04 14.82 -4.65
N GLY A 61 -6.13 15.50 -4.89
CA GLY A 61 -6.24 16.42 -6.01
C GLY A 61 -6.05 15.71 -7.36
N GLY A 62 -6.87 15.96 -8.30
CA GLY A 62 -6.75 15.34 -9.61
C GLY A 62 -8.10 14.92 -10.17
N SER A 63 -8.10 14.26 -11.33
CA SER A 63 -9.31 13.90 -12.04
C SER A 63 -10.08 12.76 -11.36
N THR A 64 -11.40 12.88 -11.29
CA THR A 64 -12.33 11.82 -10.85
C THR A 64 -12.45 10.69 -11.88
N ARG A 65 -11.98 10.89 -13.10
CA ARG A 65 -12.02 9.91 -14.20
C ARG A 65 -10.72 9.09 -14.33
N ARG A 66 -9.81 9.21 -13.37
CA ARG A 66 -8.56 8.46 -13.37
C ARG A 66 -8.81 6.97 -13.10
N ARG A 67 -8.23 6.13 -13.95
CA ARG A 67 -8.04 4.71 -13.64
C ARG A 67 -6.57 4.48 -13.30
N MET A 68 -6.31 3.82 -12.19
CA MET A 68 -4.97 3.49 -11.73
C MET A 68 -4.95 2.04 -11.28
N PHE A 69 -3.87 1.38 -11.57
CA PHE A 69 -3.57 0.04 -11.07
C PHE A 69 -2.33 0.12 -10.21
N THR A 70 -2.37 -0.43 -9.01
CA THR A 70 -1.24 -0.44 -8.06
C THR A 70 -0.81 -1.88 -7.83
N ILE A 71 0.50 -2.12 -7.89
CA ILE A 71 1.12 -3.39 -7.53
C ILE A 71 2.11 -3.10 -6.42
N ASN A 72 1.87 -3.67 -5.24
CA ASN A 72 2.84 -3.67 -4.17
C ASN A 72 3.77 -4.86 -4.35
N CYS A 73 5.08 -4.60 -4.38
CA CYS A 73 6.11 -5.62 -4.51
C CYS A 73 6.95 -5.63 -3.24
N CYS A 74 7.28 -6.79 -2.73
CA CYS A 74 8.27 -7.00 -1.68
C CYS A 74 9.39 -7.92 -2.17
N ALA A 75 10.55 -7.86 -1.53
CA ALA A 75 11.58 -8.86 -1.73
C ALA A 75 11.07 -10.23 -1.25
N HIS A 76 11.68 -11.31 -1.75
CA HIS A 76 11.45 -12.65 -1.21
C HIS A 76 11.97 -12.68 0.21
N CYS A 77 11.16 -13.16 1.16
CA CYS A 77 11.54 -13.30 2.55
C CYS A 77 12.44 -14.53 2.71
N GLU A 78 13.57 -14.36 3.38
CA GLU A 78 14.58 -15.42 3.58
C GLU A 78 14.68 -15.85 5.05
N SER A 79 14.05 -15.11 5.96
CA SER A 79 14.05 -15.39 7.41
C SER A 79 12.63 -15.39 7.98
N ASP A 80 12.44 -16.08 9.11
CA ASP A 80 11.18 -16.13 9.84
C ASP A 80 10.71 -14.72 10.26
N ALA A 81 11.63 -13.83 10.61
CA ALA A 81 11.32 -12.45 10.97
C ALA A 81 10.75 -11.65 9.78
N GLU A 82 11.29 -11.84 8.59
CA GLU A 82 10.76 -11.21 7.37
C GLU A 82 9.41 -11.79 6.98
N ILE A 83 9.21 -13.08 7.17
CA ILE A 83 7.92 -13.76 6.98
C ILE A 83 6.88 -13.17 7.93
N GLU A 84 7.21 -13.03 9.22
CA GLU A 84 6.31 -12.43 10.20
C GLU A 84 5.92 -11.00 9.83
N GLU A 85 6.85 -10.18 9.37
CA GLU A 85 6.56 -8.81 8.89
C GLU A 85 5.68 -8.82 7.62
N MET A 86 5.92 -9.75 6.70
CA MET A 86 5.07 -9.94 5.52
C MET A 86 3.64 -10.34 5.91
N GLU A 87 3.46 -11.27 6.84
CA GLU A 87 2.15 -11.68 7.35
C GLU A 87 1.41 -10.54 8.04
N LYS A 88 2.11 -9.71 8.82
CA LYS A 88 1.54 -8.47 9.39
C LYS A 88 1.07 -7.51 8.30
N PHE A 89 1.87 -7.34 7.25
CA PHE A 89 1.50 -6.51 6.11
C PHE A 89 0.26 -7.06 5.39
N ILE A 90 0.21 -8.37 5.12
CA ILE A 90 -0.93 -9.08 4.53
C ILE A 90 -2.19 -8.87 5.38
N SER A 91 -2.06 -9.02 6.70
CA SER A 91 -3.17 -8.83 7.65
C SER A 91 -3.84 -7.45 7.52
N GLY A 92 -3.08 -6.42 7.19
CA GLY A 92 -3.59 -5.08 6.93
C GLY A 92 -4.59 -5.00 5.77
N GLY A 93 -4.60 -5.99 4.89
CA GLY A 93 -5.56 -6.13 3.80
C GLY A 93 -7.00 -6.40 4.25
N ALA A 94 -7.17 -6.97 5.45
CA ALA A 94 -8.48 -7.32 6.00
C ALA A 94 -9.44 -6.11 6.06
N ARG A 95 -8.93 -4.92 6.35
CA ARG A 95 -9.72 -3.67 6.40
C ARG A 95 -10.39 -3.30 5.07
N PHE A 96 -9.87 -3.83 3.95
CA PHE A 96 -10.44 -3.63 2.61
C PHE A 96 -11.41 -4.76 2.21
N TRP A 97 -11.70 -5.68 3.14
CA TRP A 97 -12.57 -6.83 2.94
C TRP A 97 -12.08 -7.80 1.87
N ILE A 98 -10.76 -7.89 1.68
CA ILE A 98 -10.16 -8.86 0.76
C ILE A 98 -9.85 -10.16 1.49
N ASP A 99 -10.13 -11.26 0.86
CA ASP A 99 -9.87 -12.61 1.40
C ASP A 99 -8.54 -13.18 0.88
N HIS A 100 -8.01 -12.60 -0.18
CA HIS A 100 -6.76 -12.99 -0.82
C HIS A 100 -6.02 -11.77 -1.35
N THR A 101 -4.70 -11.75 -1.20
CA THR A 101 -3.81 -10.70 -1.72
C THR A 101 -3.82 -10.60 -3.24
N HIS A 102 -3.98 -11.76 -3.91
CA HIS A 102 -4.02 -11.84 -5.36
C HIS A 102 -5.40 -12.31 -5.83
N SER A 103 -5.99 -11.62 -6.79
CA SER A 103 -7.28 -12.02 -7.35
C SER A 103 -7.22 -13.42 -7.99
N GLU A 104 -8.35 -14.10 -8.03
CA GLU A 104 -8.48 -15.41 -8.69
C GLU A 104 -7.99 -15.35 -10.16
N VAL A 105 -8.33 -14.27 -10.87
CA VAL A 105 -7.87 -14.07 -12.24
C VAL A 105 -6.34 -14.02 -12.29
N MET A 106 -5.69 -13.27 -11.40
CA MET A 106 -4.23 -13.18 -11.36
C MET A 106 -3.60 -14.55 -11.09
N ARG A 107 -4.14 -15.32 -10.14
CA ARG A 107 -3.67 -16.67 -9.81
C ARG A 107 -3.83 -17.63 -10.98
N ARG A 108 -5.01 -17.68 -11.58
CA ARG A 108 -5.35 -18.60 -12.67
C ARG A 108 -4.59 -18.32 -13.95
N THR A 109 -4.28 -17.06 -14.24
CA THR A 109 -3.59 -16.64 -15.47
C THR A 109 -2.08 -16.48 -15.28
N ALA A 110 -1.54 -16.76 -14.10
CA ALA A 110 -0.11 -16.63 -13.87
C ALA A 110 0.69 -17.65 -14.69
N SER A 111 1.66 -17.16 -15.46
CA SER A 111 2.66 -18.04 -16.06
C SER A 111 3.53 -18.68 -14.95
N PRO A 112 4.24 -19.79 -15.23
CA PRO A 112 5.17 -20.39 -14.26
C PRO A 112 6.21 -19.39 -13.71
N GLN A 113 6.66 -18.45 -14.54
CA GLN A 113 7.57 -17.40 -14.13
C GLN A 113 6.90 -16.42 -13.15
N ARG A 114 5.69 -15.94 -13.46
CA ARG A 114 4.94 -15.03 -12.60
C ARG A 114 4.52 -15.69 -11.29
N MET A 115 4.13 -16.97 -11.34
CA MET A 115 3.73 -17.74 -10.16
C MET A 115 4.84 -17.81 -9.10
N ARG A 116 6.11 -17.86 -9.52
CA ARG A 116 7.25 -17.83 -8.56
C ARG A 116 7.26 -16.59 -7.68
N HIS A 117 6.77 -15.46 -8.19
CA HIS A 117 6.70 -14.20 -7.47
C HIS A 117 5.43 -14.06 -6.60
N LEU A 118 4.42 -14.89 -6.83
CA LEU A 118 3.16 -14.85 -6.07
C LEU A 118 3.15 -15.88 -4.93
N ARG A 119 3.87 -16.98 -5.12
CA ARG A 119 3.76 -18.20 -4.31
C ARG A 119 3.95 -17.94 -2.82
N GLN A 120 5.02 -17.26 -2.41
CA GLN A 120 5.32 -17.04 -1.01
C GLN A 120 4.19 -16.31 -0.29
N VAL A 121 3.65 -15.24 -0.87
CA VAL A 121 2.51 -14.53 -0.30
C VAL A 121 1.27 -15.41 -0.23
N MET A 122 1.01 -16.22 -1.26
CA MET A 122 -0.14 -17.14 -1.28
C MET A 122 -0.03 -18.25 -0.23
N GLU A 123 1.19 -18.70 0.10
CA GLU A 123 1.44 -19.70 1.14
C GLU A 123 1.21 -19.13 2.55
N HIS A 124 1.38 -17.82 2.73
CA HIS A 124 1.31 -17.14 4.03
C HIS A 124 0.05 -16.30 4.25
N GLU A 125 -0.90 -16.25 3.32
CA GLU A 125 -2.13 -15.46 3.47
C GLU A 125 -3.33 -16.21 4.09
N GLY A 126 -3.14 -17.46 4.55
CA GLY A 126 -4.24 -18.32 5.00
C GLY A 126 -5.08 -17.78 6.17
N HIS A 127 -4.53 -16.83 6.92
CA HIS A 127 -5.21 -16.15 8.03
C HIS A 127 -6.11 -14.98 7.55
N LEU A 128 -5.91 -14.45 6.36
CA LEU A 128 -6.58 -13.25 5.86
C LEU A 128 -8.11 -13.37 5.75
N PRO A 129 -8.69 -14.49 5.27
CA PRO A 129 -10.15 -14.62 5.20
C PRO A 129 -10.86 -14.45 6.55
N ALA A 130 -10.28 -15.00 7.63
CA ALA A 130 -10.84 -14.87 8.98
C ALA A 130 -10.80 -13.42 9.47
N LEU A 131 -9.69 -12.71 9.23
CA LEU A 131 -9.55 -11.30 9.57
C LEU A 131 -10.51 -10.43 8.75
N SER A 132 -10.69 -10.73 7.47
CA SER A 132 -11.64 -10.01 6.60
C SER A 132 -13.08 -10.22 7.02
N ALA A 133 -13.44 -11.44 7.44
CA ALA A 133 -14.77 -11.71 7.99
C ALA A 133 -15.04 -10.89 9.27
N LYS A 134 -14.05 -10.82 10.17
CA LYS A 134 -14.10 -9.98 11.35
C LYS A 134 -14.26 -8.50 10.99
N ALA A 135 -13.45 -7.99 10.07
CA ALA A 135 -13.52 -6.59 9.63
C ALA A 135 -14.89 -6.26 9.01
N ARG A 136 -15.50 -7.17 8.22
CA ARG A 136 -16.87 -7.01 7.70
C ARG A 136 -17.93 -6.92 8.80
N ALA A 137 -17.73 -7.61 9.90
CA ALA A 137 -18.67 -7.57 11.04
C ALA A 137 -18.52 -6.28 11.88
N GLU A 138 -17.32 -5.69 11.92
CA GLU A 138 -17.01 -4.54 12.76
C GLU A 138 -17.07 -3.20 12.01
N MET A 139 -17.02 -3.19 10.69
CA MET A 139 -16.95 -1.99 9.86
C MET A 139 -18.18 -1.87 8.96
N ALA A 140 -18.78 -0.68 8.89
CA ALA A 140 -19.93 -0.42 8.02
C ALA A 140 -19.59 -0.42 6.52
N GLU A 141 -18.34 -0.08 6.16
CA GLU A 141 -17.81 -0.10 4.79
C GLU A 141 -16.32 -0.46 4.80
N PRO A 142 -15.76 -0.98 3.70
CA PRO A 142 -14.33 -1.22 3.62
C PRO A 142 -13.54 0.08 3.73
N ALA A 143 -12.34 0.01 4.30
CA ALA A 143 -11.45 1.16 4.35
C ALA A 143 -11.16 1.68 2.93
N ARG A 144 -11.07 2.97 2.80
CA ARG A 144 -10.61 3.62 1.56
C ARG A 144 -9.08 3.79 1.66
N GLY A 145 -8.39 3.38 0.60
CA GLY A 145 -6.95 3.56 0.48
C GLY A 145 -6.53 4.99 0.24
#